data_2b43d90bc18ef528c68aa845af40a163
#
_entry.id   2b43d90bc18ef528c68aa845af40a163
#
_cell.length_a   1.000
_cell.length_b   1.000
_cell.length_c   1.000
_cell.angle_alpha   90.00
_cell.angle_beta   90.00
_cell.angle_gamma   90.00
#
_symmetry.space_group_name_H-M   'P 1'
#
loop_
_entity.id
_entity.type
_entity.pdbx_description
1 polymer ?
#
loop_
_entity_poly.entity_id
_entity_poly.type
_entity_poly.pdbx_seq_one_letter_code
_entity_poly.pdbx_strand_id
1 'polypeptide(L)'
;VMLQLITALLAPWLAARARDQRLAVVLVMATTLAGLLGFLYAPLQTIWGWAVLLGLGQGGTFSIALALIVLRSRDAHVASHLSGMAQGVGYTLAAMGPFMVGVVHDLTGGWNAVGYIFIGVAIAATLFGLGAGRSQYVGARSEHL
;
A
#
# COMPACT_ATOMS: atom_id res chain seq x y z
N VAL A 1 -5.40 13.57 -6.70
CA VAL A 1 -6.54 13.30 -5.80
C VAL A 1 -7.74 12.71 -6.54
N MET A 2 -8.22 13.30 -7.66
CA MET A 2 -9.42 12.80 -8.38
C MET A 2 -9.25 11.35 -8.89
N LEU A 3 -8.12 11.01 -9.49
CA LEU A 3 -7.81 9.66 -9.98
C LEU A 3 -7.70 8.62 -8.85
N GLN A 4 -7.24 9.05 -7.69
CA GLN A 4 -7.17 8.22 -6.49
C GLN A 4 -8.56 7.79 -6.00
N LEU A 5 -9.58 8.67 -6.15
CA LEU A 5 -10.96 8.34 -5.80
C LEU A 5 -11.54 7.26 -6.72
N ILE A 6 -11.23 7.28 -8.01
CA ILE A 6 -11.71 6.28 -8.97
C ILE A 6 -11.18 4.89 -8.59
N THR A 7 -9.87 4.78 -8.34
CA THR A 7 -9.27 3.49 -7.93
C THR A 7 -9.71 3.07 -6.53
N ALA A 8 -9.93 4.03 -5.62
CA ALA A 8 -10.44 3.75 -4.29
C ALA A 8 -11.83 3.09 -4.30
N LEU A 9 -12.66 3.41 -5.28
CA LEU A 9 -13.99 2.81 -5.44
C LEU A 9 -13.95 1.49 -6.22
N LEU A 10 -13.11 1.38 -7.24
CA LEU A 10 -13.06 0.21 -8.12
C LEU A 10 -12.23 -0.95 -7.54
N ALA A 11 -11.14 -0.67 -6.84
CA ALA A 11 -10.23 -1.69 -6.34
C ALA A 11 -10.86 -2.64 -5.31
N PRO A 12 -11.68 -2.20 -4.33
CA PRO A 12 -12.35 -3.10 -3.40
C PRO A 12 -13.36 -4.02 -4.10
N TRP A 13 -14.07 -3.50 -5.11
CA TRP A 13 -15.03 -4.28 -5.86
C TRP A 13 -14.37 -5.39 -6.69
N LEU A 14 -13.21 -5.10 -7.30
CA LEU A 14 -12.41 -6.08 -8.00
C LEU A 14 -11.79 -7.10 -7.04
N ALA A 15 -11.25 -6.63 -5.91
CA ALA A 15 -10.66 -7.49 -4.89
C ALA A 15 -11.69 -8.44 -4.26
N ALA A 16 -12.91 -7.97 -4.01
CA ALA A 16 -13.98 -8.79 -3.41
C ALA A 16 -14.43 -9.94 -4.31
N ARG A 17 -14.28 -9.81 -5.64
CA ARG A 17 -14.63 -10.86 -6.62
C ARG A 17 -13.56 -11.93 -6.78
N ALA A 18 -12.33 -11.66 -6.38
CA ALA A 18 -11.22 -12.61 -6.48
C ALA A 18 -11.16 -13.53 -5.26
N ARG A 19 -10.97 -14.84 -5.45
CA ARG A 19 -10.74 -15.81 -4.37
C ARG A 19 -9.43 -15.54 -3.62
N ASP A 20 -8.43 -15.01 -4.30
CA ASP A 20 -7.11 -14.67 -3.75
C ASP A 20 -6.75 -13.23 -4.17
N GLN A 21 -6.51 -12.37 -3.18
CA GLN A 21 -6.22 -10.96 -3.40
C GLN A 21 -4.73 -10.67 -3.62
N ARG A 22 -3.87 -11.70 -3.67
CA ARG A 22 -2.42 -11.54 -3.83
C ARG A 22 -2.05 -10.83 -5.13
N LEU A 23 -2.70 -11.20 -6.23
CA LEU A 23 -2.46 -10.57 -7.53
C LEU A 23 -2.80 -9.08 -7.48
N ALA A 24 -3.93 -8.73 -6.86
CA ALA A 24 -4.34 -7.34 -6.69
C ALA A 24 -3.31 -6.55 -5.87
N VAL A 25 -2.80 -7.12 -4.77
CA VAL A 25 -1.73 -6.51 -3.95
C VAL A 25 -0.48 -6.28 -4.80
N VAL A 26 -0.01 -7.28 -5.54
CA VAL A 26 1.19 -7.14 -6.39
C VAL A 26 1.00 -6.06 -7.44
N LEU A 27 -0.14 -6.03 -8.12
CA LEU A 27 -0.43 -5.05 -9.17
C LEU A 27 -0.44 -3.62 -8.63
N VAL A 28 -1.12 -3.35 -7.51
CA VAL A 28 -1.16 -2.00 -6.95
C VAL A 28 0.19 -1.57 -6.39
N MET A 29 0.95 -2.48 -5.77
CA MET A 29 2.30 -2.19 -5.28
C MET A 29 3.26 -1.90 -6.43
N ALA A 30 3.24 -2.70 -7.50
CA ALA A 30 4.06 -2.48 -8.69
C ALA A 30 3.71 -1.14 -9.37
N THR A 31 2.41 -0.82 -9.48
CA THR A 31 1.94 0.45 -10.04
C THR A 31 2.39 1.64 -9.19
N THR A 32 2.29 1.54 -7.86
CA THR A 32 2.74 2.57 -6.93
C THR A 32 4.24 2.79 -7.03
N LEU A 33 5.02 1.70 -7.02
CA LEU A 33 6.48 1.78 -7.12
C LEU A 33 6.92 2.35 -8.47
N ALA A 34 6.34 1.89 -9.58
CA ALA A 34 6.63 2.41 -10.90
C ALA A 34 6.32 3.91 -11.01
N GLY A 35 5.14 4.33 -10.50
CA GLY A 35 4.76 5.74 -10.46
C GLY A 35 5.72 6.59 -9.63
N LEU A 36 6.16 6.09 -8.48
CA LEU A 36 7.09 6.79 -7.60
C LEU A 36 8.48 6.92 -8.22
N LEU A 37 9.04 5.84 -8.77
CA LEU A 37 10.34 5.87 -9.42
C LEU A 37 10.32 6.73 -10.69
N GLY A 38 9.24 6.66 -11.47
CA GLY A 38 9.05 7.54 -12.61
C GLY A 38 8.98 9.00 -12.20
N PHE A 39 8.30 9.32 -11.11
CA PHE A 39 8.25 10.68 -10.58
C PHE A 39 9.62 11.20 -10.12
N LEU A 40 10.49 10.33 -9.57
CA LEU A 40 11.83 10.68 -9.10
C LEU A 40 12.85 10.84 -10.23
N TYR A 41 12.81 9.97 -11.23
CA TYR A 41 13.90 9.83 -12.19
C TYR A 41 13.54 10.19 -13.63
N ALA A 42 12.23 10.29 -13.96
CA ALA A 42 11.83 10.56 -15.32
C ALA A 42 11.96 12.06 -15.69
N PRO A 43 12.08 12.38 -16.99
CA PRO A 43 12.10 13.75 -17.45
C PRO A 43 10.83 14.53 -17.08
N LEU A 44 10.99 15.83 -16.80
CA LEU A 44 9.87 16.72 -16.43
C LEU A 44 8.70 16.70 -17.43
N GLN A 45 8.97 16.43 -18.68
CA GLN A 45 7.95 16.36 -19.74
C GLN A 45 6.94 15.22 -19.52
N THR A 46 7.33 14.14 -18.83
CA THR A 46 6.48 12.97 -18.57
C THR A 46 5.93 12.92 -17.14
N ILE A 47 6.22 13.92 -16.31
CA ILE A 47 5.92 13.92 -14.88
C ILE A 47 4.44 13.74 -14.58
N TRP A 48 3.56 14.30 -15.42
CA TRP A 48 2.11 14.18 -15.27
C TRP A 48 1.62 12.74 -15.43
N GLY A 49 2.20 11.99 -16.37
CA GLY A 49 1.89 10.57 -16.55
C GLY A 49 2.27 9.74 -15.32
N TRP A 50 3.46 9.99 -14.76
CA TRP A 50 3.92 9.32 -13.56
C TRP A 50 3.13 9.71 -12.31
N ALA A 51 2.72 10.99 -12.20
CA ALA A 51 1.84 11.45 -11.12
C ALA A 51 0.46 10.78 -11.18
N VAL A 52 -0.10 10.59 -12.39
CA VAL A 52 -1.34 9.84 -12.60
C VAL A 52 -1.15 8.38 -12.15
N LEU A 53 -0.10 7.72 -12.61
CA LEU A 53 0.18 6.32 -12.28
C LEU A 53 0.37 6.14 -10.76
N LEU A 54 1.12 7.04 -10.12
CA LEU A 54 1.30 7.05 -8.68
C LEU A 54 -0.02 7.23 -7.93
N GLY A 55 -0.88 8.15 -8.37
CA GLY A 55 -2.20 8.36 -7.78
C GLY A 55 -3.11 7.14 -7.88
N LEU A 56 -3.11 6.46 -9.02
CA LEU A 56 -3.85 5.21 -9.24
C LEU A 56 -3.34 4.10 -8.32
N GLY A 57 -2.02 3.94 -8.24
CA GLY A 57 -1.38 2.94 -7.37
C GLY A 57 -1.67 3.18 -5.89
N GLN A 58 -1.53 4.41 -5.41
CA GLN A 58 -1.78 4.76 -4.00
C GLN A 58 -3.26 4.58 -3.62
N GLY A 59 -4.20 5.02 -4.47
CA GLY A 59 -5.62 4.81 -4.25
C GLY A 59 -5.98 3.33 -4.17
N GLY A 60 -5.45 2.52 -5.08
CA GLY A 60 -5.64 1.08 -5.09
C GLY A 60 -5.03 0.40 -3.86
N THR A 61 -3.82 0.76 -3.48
CA THR A 61 -3.13 0.21 -2.29
C THR A 61 -3.93 0.47 -1.02
N PHE A 62 -4.37 1.70 -0.79
CA PHE A 62 -5.15 2.07 0.40
C PHE A 62 -6.48 1.31 0.44
N SER A 63 -7.18 1.25 -0.68
CA SER A 63 -8.49 0.60 -0.77
C SER A 63 -8.41 -0.91 -0.58
N ILE A 64 -7.40 -1.57 -1.17
CA ILE A 64 -7.18 -3.01 -1.00
C ILE A 64 -6.78 -3.30 0.45
N ALA A 65 -5.97 -2.47 1.09
CA ALA A 65 -5.62 -2.62 2.49
C ALA A 65 -6.85 -2.59 3.40
N LEU A 66 -7.75 -1.63 3.21
CA LEU A 66 -9.02 -1.56 3.95
C LEU A 66 -9.93 -2.75 3.65
N ALA A 67 -10.03 -3.16 2.38
CA ALA A 67 -10.82 -4.33 1.98
C ALA A 67 -10.28 -5.61 2.64
N LEU A 68 -8.96 -5.80 2.71
CA LEU A 68 -8.35 -6.96 3.37
C LEU A 68 -8.66 -6.99 4.86
N ILE A 69 -8.67 -5.85 5.56
CA ILE A 69 -9.06 -5.77 6.97
C ILE A 69 -10.47 -6.35 7.16
N VAL A 70 -11.43 -5.93 6.34
CA VAL A 70 -12.81 -6.40 6.41
C VAL A 70 -12.92 -7.88 6.00
N LEU A 71 -12.34 -8.25 4.87
CA LEU A 71 -12.41 -9.62 4.32
C LEU A 71 -11.70 -10.67 5.20
N ARG A 72 -10.77 -10.28 6.05
CA ARG A 72 -10.00 -11.17 6.93
C ARG A 72 -10.45 -11.12 8.39
N SER A 73 -11.45 -10.32 8.70
CA SER A 73 -12.08 -10.25 10.02
C SER A 73 -13.32 -11.12 10.07
N ARG A 74 -13.55 -11.81 11.20
CA ARG A 74 -14.74 -12.65 11.41
C ARG A 74 -15.99 -11.83 11.64
N ASP A 75 -15.84 -10.67 12.28
CA ASP A 75 -16.92 -9.78 12.64
C ASP A 75 -16.49 -8.31 12.63
N ALA A 76 -17.44 -7.40 12.77
CA ALA A 76 -17.19 -5.97 12.74
C ALA A 76 -16.32 -5.47 13.91
N HIS A 77 -16.37 -6.14 15.07
CA HIS A 77 -15.56 -5.77 16.24
C HIS A 77 -14.08 -6.07 15.98
N VAL A 78 -13.76 -7.26 15.46
CA VAL A 78 -12.40 -7.63 15.05
C VAL A 78 -11.89 -6.71 13.95
N ALA A 79 -12.73 -6.39 12.95
CA ALA A 79 -12.36 -5.46 11.87
C ALA A 79 -12.03 -4.07 12.41
N SER A 80 -12.80 -3.55 13.36
CA SER A 80 -12.56 -2.24 13.98
C SER A 80 -11.23 -2.19 14.74
N HIS A 81 -10.94 -3.18 15.57
CA HIS A 81 -9.68 -3.25 16.30
C HIS A 81 -8.48 -3.40 15.38
N LEU A 82 -8.57 -4.28 14.38
CA LEU A 82 -7.51 -4.48 13.38
C LEU A 82 -7.26 -3.20 12.58
N SER A 83 -8.33 -2.51 12.17
CA SER A 83 -8.24 -1.23 11.46
C SER A 83 -7.59 -0.15 12.33
N GLY A 84 -8.01 0.00 13.58
CA GLY A 84 -7.43 0.97 14.52
C GLY A 84 -5.94 0.74 14.74
N MET A 85 -5.53 -0.52 14.96
CA MET A 85 -4.14 -0.89 15.12
C MET A 85 -3.32 -0.63 13.84
N ALA A 86 -3.79 -1.10 12.70
CA ALA A 86 -3.10 -0.94 11.42
C ALA A 86 -2.93 0.53 11.02
N GLN A 87 -3.99 1.34 11.20
CA GLN A 87 -3.94 2.77 10.88
C GLN A 87 -3.11 3.55 11.92
N GLY A 88 -3.23 3.24 13.20
CA GLY A 88 -2.43 3.90 14.26
C GLY A 88 -0.93 3.72 14.01
N VAL A 89 -0.48 2.48 13.84
CA VAL A 89 0.93 2.18 13.53
C VAL A 89 1.31 2.75 12.16
N GLY A 90 0.48 2.54 11.15
CA GLY A 90 0.74 2.97 9.78
C GLY A 90 0.89 4.49 9.65
N TYR A 91 0.01 5.28 10.26
CA TYR A 91 0.09 6.75 10.22
C TYR A 91 1.25 7.28 11.06
N THR A 92 1.60 6.63 12.17
CA THR A 92 2.79 7.00 12.94
C THR A 92 4.06 6.82 12.11
N LEU A 93 4.20 5.70 11.43
CA LEU A 93 5.33 5.46 10.51
C LEU A 93 5.31 6.43 9.32
N ALA A 94 4.14 6.69 8.74
CA ALA A 94 3.98 7.60 7.61
C ALA A 94 4.36 9.05 7.98
N ALA A 95 4.05 9.49 9.19
CA ALA A 95 4.41 10.83 9.68
C ALA A 95 5.94 11.02 9.76
N MET A 96 6.71 9.96 10.00
CA MET A 96 8.17 10.01 10.00
C MET A 96 8.77 10.04 8.60
N GLY A 97 8.01 9.62 7.57
CA GLY A 97 8.49 9.47 6.20
C GLY A 97 9.15 10.73 5.61
N PRO A 98 8.46 11.88 5.57
CA PRO A 98 9.04 13.12 5.02
C PRO A 98 10.32 13.56 5.75
N PHE A 99 10.36 13.41 7.07
CA PHE A 99 11.54 13.72 7.87
C PHE A 99 12.72 12.81 7.49
N MET A 100 12.50 11.49 7.43
CA MET A 100 13.53 10.53 7.06
C MET A 100 14.04 10.76 5.64
N VAL A 101 13.15 11.05 4.70
CA VAL A 101 13.52 11.38 3.31
C VAL A 101 14.40 12.63 3.26
N GLY A 102 14.05 13.69 3.99
CA GLY A 102 14.86 14.90 4.07
C GLY A 102 16.25 14.65 4.62
N VAL A 103 16.35 13.98 5.77
CA VAL A 103 17.64 13.62 6.39
C VAL A 103 18.51 12.78 5.45
N VAL A 104 17.95 11.76 4.81
CA VAL A 104 18.72 10.91 3.86
C VAL A 104 19.18 11.72 2.67
N HIS A 105 18.34 12.56 2.11
CA HIS A 105 18.69 13.44 0.99
C HIS A 105 19.85 14.37 1.38
N ASP A 106 19.80 15.02 2.54
CA ASP A 106 20.83 15.96 3.01
C ASP A 106 22.16 15.25 3.29
N LEU A 107 22.12 14.05 3.88
CA LEU A 107 23.32 13.28 4.18
C LEU A 107 24.00 12.68 2.94
N THR A 108 23.22 12.32 1.91
CA THR A 108 23.74 11.64 0.71
C THR A 108 23.95 12.58 -0.48
N GLY A 109 23.43 13.80 -0.41
CA GLY A 109 23.54 14.81 -1.47
C GLY A 109 22.75 14.47 -2.73
N GLY A 110 21.80 13.50 -2.67
CA GLY A 110 21.06 13.12 -3.86
C GLY A 110 19.83 12.24 -3.60
N TRP A 111 19.05 12.01 -4.67
CA TRP A 111 17.79 11.25 -4.60
C TRP A 111 17.96 9.73 -4.74
N ASN A 112 19.16 9.24 -5.08
CA ASN A 112 19.38 7.81 -5.30
C ASN A 112 19.17 6.98 -4.04
N ALA A 113 19.69 7.43 -2.90
CA ALA A 113 19.50 6.73 -1.63
C ALA A 113 18.03 6.70 -1.21
N VAL A 114 17.29 7.77 -1.43
CA VAL A 114 15.84 7.85 -1.22
C VAL A 114 15.11 6.84 -2.10
N GLY A 115 15.49 6.73 -3.37
CA GLY A 115 14.94 5.75 -4.30
C GLY A 115 15.15 4.30 -3.82
N TYR A 116 16.33 3.96 -3.32
CA TYR A 116 16.60 2.63 -2.75
C TYR A 116 15.76 2.34 -1.50
N ILE A 117 15.55 3.33 -0.63
CA ILE A 117 14.66 3.19 0.52
C ILE A 117 13.23 2.88 0.06
N PHE A 118 12.72 3.60 -0.93
CA PHE A 118 11.38 3.36 -1.45
C PHE A 118 11.24 1.97 -2.08
N ILE A 119 12.24 1.49 -2.80
CA ILE A 119 12.27 0.13 -3.33
C ILE A 119 12.21 -0.89 -2.17
N GLY A 120 13.04 -0.71 -1.15
CA GLY A 120 13.06 -1.59 0.03
C GLY A 120 11.72 -1.62 0.76
N VAL A 121 11.11 -0.46 0.99
CA VAL A 121 9.78 -0.34 1.62
C VAL A 121 8.71 -0.99 0.75
N ALA A 122 8.73 -0.79 -0.57
CA ALA A 122 7.76 -1.41 -1.48
C ALA A 122 7.89 -2.94 -1.51
N ILE A 123 9.10 -3.48 -1.48
CA ILE A 123 9.33 -4.93 -1.38
C ILE A 123 8.78 -5.46 -0.05
N ALA A 124 9.11 -4.83 1.07
CA ALA A 124 8.62 -5.23 2.38
C ALA A 124 7.08 -5.18 2.45
N ALA A 125 6.47 -4.08 1.99
CA ALA A 125 5.02 -3.91 1.93
C ALA A 125 4.36 -4.97 1.04
N THR A 126 4.99 -5.32 -0.09
CA THR A 126 4.49 -6.39 -0.97
C THR A 126 4.52 -7.75 -0.29
N LEU A 127 5.61 -8.09 0.39
CA LEU A 127 5.74 -9.36 1.12
C LEU A 127 4.70 -9.49 2.24
N PHE A 128 4.50 -8.46 3.05
CA PHE A 128 3.45 -8.42 4.06
C PHE A 128 2.05 -8.45 3.45
N GLY A 129 1.84 -7.72 2.35
CA GLY A 129 0.59 -7.71 1.60
C GLY A 129 0.25 -9.08 0.99
N LEU A 130 1.23 -9.82 0.49
CA LEU A 130 1.05 -11.20 0.04
C LEU A 130 0.65 -12.14 1.19
N GLY A 131 1.21 -11.92 2.38
CA GLY A 131 0.78 -12.60 3.60
C GLY A 131 -0.67 -12.33 3.96
N ALA A 132 -1.07 -11.05 3.99
CA ALA A 132 -2.43 -10.61 4.28
C ALA A 132 -3.45 -11.00 3.20
N GLY A 133 -3.00 -11.12 1.93
CA GLY A 133 -3.83 -11.55 0.80
C GLY A 133 -4.22 -13.03 0.82
N ARG A 134 -3.66 -13.86 1.70
CA ARG A 134 -4.06 -15.26 1.86
C ARG A 134 -5.49 -15.37 2.36
N SER A 135 -6.22 -16.42 1.95
CA SER A 135 -7.61 -16.69 2.37
C SER A 135 -7.69 -17.25 3.81
N GLN A 136 -7.11 -16.52 4.79
CA GLN A 136 -7.11 -16.90 6.20
C GLN A 136 -7.75 -15.78 7.03
N TYR A 137 -8.50 -16.16 8.07
CA TYR A 137 -9.15 -15.22 8.98
C TYR A 137 -8.27 -14.93 10.20
N VAL A 138 -8.23 -13.66 10.62
CA VAL A 138 -7.61 -13.25 11.88
C VAL A 138 -8.55 -13.60 13.03
N GLY A 139 -8.00 -14.18 14.13
CA GLY A 139 -8.78 -14.56 15.29
C GLY A 139 -9.43 -15.95 15.18
N ALA A 140 -9.06 -16.77 14.19
CA ALA A 140 -9.42 -18.18 14.16
C ALA A 140 -8.69 -18.93 15.29
N ARG A 141 -9.28 -18.94 16.49
CA ARG A 141 -8.91 -19.95 17.49
C ARG A 141 -9.32 -21.30 16.90
N SER A 142 -8.39 -22.23 16.81
CA SER A 142 -8.68 -23.63 16.60
C SER A 142 -9.48 -24.11 17.81
N GLU A 143 -10.80 -24.14 17.73
CA GLU A 143 -11.61 -24.96 18.59
C GLU A 143 -11.40 -26.42 18.15
N HIS A 144 -10.31 -26.98 18.64
CA HIS A 144 -10.18 -28.41 18.79
C HIS A 144 -10.36 -28.72 20.29
N LEU A 145 -11.56 -29.01 20.70
CA LEU A 145 -11.97 -29.89 21.79
C LEU A 145 -13.16 -30.72 21.34
#